data_bfdb9d831c879f7fbe39e5cfdd16d4f5
#
_entry.id   bfdb9d831c879f7fbe39e5cfdd16d4f5
#
_cell.length_a   1.000
_cell.length_b   1.000
_cell.length_c   1.000
_cell.angle_alpha   90.00
_cell.angle_beta   90.00
_cell.angle_gamma   90.00
#
_symmetry.space_group_name_H-M   'P 1'
#
loop_
_entity.id
_entity.type
_entity.pdbx_description
1 polymer ?
#
loop_
_entity_poly.entity_id
_entity_poly.type
_entity_poly.pdbx_seq_one_letter_code
_entity_poly.pdbx_strand_id
1 'polypeptide(L)'
;MTTRAALAAAGWGIAPIYVGQQITGPGSHNPSSATGVTDGNQAASLMRSEGFAAGSFVYLDVENGPPLTQPLTDYVANWCDTVSAAGYCPGVYCSHLLALTVHTLRSTCRIWAFNVQTTQPHPVPKPFPDPNPSGCGYIGAYAWQLGQSCLIAVAPAKLSTLDVDLSSAVAPDPGAPEPPTVFT
;
A
#
# COMPACT_ATOMS: atom_id res chain seq x y z
N MET A 1 -2.29 18.30 16.17
CA MET A 1 -2.37 18.01 14.70
C MET A 1 -1.71 16.68 14.50
N THR A 2 -2.35 15.70 13.84
CA THR A 2 -1.75 14.41 13.51
C THR A 2 -0.65 14.60 12.47
N THR A 3 0.29 13.66 12.36
CA THR A 3 1.35 13.67 11.33
C THR A 3 0.73 13.74 9.94
N ARG A 4 -0.36 12.98 9.70
CA ARG A 4 -1.12 13.01 8.45
C ARG A 4 -1.61 14.43 8.10
N ALA A 5 -2.22 15.13 9.05
CA ALA A 5 -2.75 16.47 8.80
C ALA A 5 -1.64 17.47 8.43
N ALA A 6 -0.46 17.34 9.04
CA ALA A 6 0.70 18.15 8.71
C ALA A 6 1.23 17.86 7.28
N LEU A 7 1.31 16.59 6.89
CA LEU A 7 1.73 16.19 5.55
C LEU A 7 0.73 16.66 4.49
N ALA A 8 -0.57 16.46 4.71
CA ALA A 8 -1.61 16.92 3.80
C ALA A 8 -1.60 18.45 3.63
N ALA A 9 -1.39 19.21 4.71
CA ALA A 9 -1.25 20.66 4.65
C ALA A 9 0.00 21.12 3.88
N ALA A 10 1.02 20.26 3.83
CA ALA A 10 2.22 20.48 3.01
C ALA A 10 2.05 20.02 1.55
N GLY A 11 0.88 19.55 1.15
CA GLY A 11 0.56 19.13 -0.21
C GLY A 11 0.92 17.69 -0.55
N TRP A 12 1.22 16.84 0.46
CA TRP A 12 1.51 15.42 0.24
C TRP A 12 0.22 14.61 0.09
N GLY A 13 0.17 13.77 -0.95
CA GLY A 13 -0.73 12.63 -1.00
C GLY A 13 -0.23 11.53 -0.05
N ILE A 14 -1.13 10.70 0.48
CA ILE A 14 -0.79 9.73 1.51
C ILE A 14 -1.43 8.38 1.19
N ALA A 15 -0.59 7.35 1.02
CA ALA A 15 -1.03 5.96 0.91
C ALA A 15 -0.72 5.23 2.22
N PRO A 16 -1.71 5.07 3.14
CA PRO A 16 -1.48 4.35 4.39
C PRO A 16 -1.32 2.85 4.13
N ILE A 17 -0.28 2.26 4.72
CA ILE A 17 -0.06 0.81 4.73
C ILE A 17 -0.33 0.30 6.13
N TYR A 18 -1.14 -0.76 6.22
CA TYR A 18 -1.35 -1.53 7.43
C TYR A 18 -0.40 -2.74 7.41
N VAL A 19 0.61 -2.69 8.26
CA VAL A 19 1.55 -3.79 8.48
C VAL A 19 0.87 -4.77 9.45
N GLY A 20 0.06 -5.66 8.92
CA GLY A 20 -0.75 -6.57 9.70
C GLY A 20 -0.01 -7.84 10.06
N GLN A 21 -0.34 -8.90 9.36
CA GLN A 21 0.24 -10.20 9.58
C GLN A 21 1.69 -10.23 9.07
N GLN A 22 2.62 -10.34 10.01
CA GLN A 22 4.03 -10.67 9.75
C GLN A 22 4.26 -12.13 10.14
N ILE A 23 4.93 -12.92 9.32
CA ILE A 23 5.21 -14.33 9.63
C ILE A 23 6.31 -14.44 10.69
N THR A 24 7.20 -13.46 10.74
CA THR A 24 8.33 -13.41 11.66
C THR A 24 8.50 -12.02 12.26
N GLY A 25 9.05 -11.95 13.46
CA GLY A 25 9.36 -10.69 14.13
C GLY A 25 8.33 -10.27 15.19
N PRO A 26 8.56 -9.15 15.86
CA PRO A 26 7.64 -8.62 16.86
C PRO A 26 6.26 -8.31 16.25
N GLY A 27 5.19 -8.78 16.89
CA GLY A 27 3.83 -8.62 16.38
C GLY A 27 3.40 -9.66 15.35
N SER A 28 4.28 -10.59 14.97
CA SER A 28 3.92 -11.68 14.06
C SER A 28 2.82 -12.57 14.66
N HIS A 29 1.90 -13.00 13.80
CA HIS A 29 0.85 -13.95 14.17
C HIS A 29 0.46 -14.81 12.96
N ASN A 30 -0.11 -15.98 13.23
CA ASN A 30 -0.55 -16.86 12.17
C ASN A 30 -1.76 -16.28 11.43
N PRO A 31 -1.74 -16.24 10.11
CA PRO A 31 -2.86 -15.78 9.32
C PRO A 31 -4.06 -16.72 9.50
N SER A 32 -5.25 -16.14 9.58
CA SER A 32 -6.51 -16.86 9.61
C SER A 32 -7.66 -15.90 9.26
N SER A 33 -8.85 -16.44 8.99
CA SER A 33 -10.05 -15.61 8.82
C SER A 33 -10.30 -14.72 10.04
N ALA A 34 -10.16 -15.23 11.24
CA ALA A 34 -10.40 -14.48 12.48
C ALA A 34 -9.40 -13.33 12.68
N THR A 35 -8.11 -13.58 12.42
CA THR A 35 -7.09 -12.53 12.50
C THR A 35 -7.26 -11.50 11.38
N GLY A 36 -7.71 -11.90 10.19
CA GLY A 36 -8.08 -10.97 9.12
C GLY A 36 -9.18 -10.00 9.53
N VAL A 37 -10.22 -10.48 10.18
CA VAL A 37 -11.30 -9.63 10.73
C VAL A 37 -10.78 -8.69 11.82
N THR A 38 -9.97 -9.20 12.75
CA THR A 38 -9.40 -8.40 13.84
C THR A 38 -8.54 -7.25 13.29
N ASP A 39 -7.64 -7.56 12.38
CA ASP A 39 -6.72 -6.60 11.78
C ASP A 39 -7.43 -5.61 10.85
N GLY A 40 -8.46 -6.06 10.12
CA GLY A 40 -9.30 -5.16 9.32
C GLY A 40 -10.04 -4.13 10.17
N ASN A 41 -10.56 -4.52 11.34
CA ASN A 41 -11.17 -3.61 12.30
C ASN A 41 -10.13 -2.63 12.87
N GLN A 42 -8.93 -3.10 13.18
CA GLN A 42 -7.84 -2.26 13.66
C GLN A 42 -7.42 -1.24 12.61
N ALA A 43 -7.22 -1.67 11.35
CA ALA A 43 -6.89 -0.79 10.23
C ALA A 43 -7.94 0.31 10.08
N ALA A 44 -9.24 -0.03 10.06
CA ALA A 44 -10.33 0.94 9.98
C ALA A 44 -10.37 1.89 11.18
N SER A 45 -10.04 1.41 12.37
CA SER A 45 -9.94 2.27 13.58
C SER A 45 -8.81 3.27 13.46
N LEU A 46 -7.63 2.84 12.98
CA LEU A 46 -6.50 3.72 12.73
C LEU A 46 -6.82 4.77 11.65
N MET A 47 -7.47 4.38 10.56
CA MET A 47 -7.91 5.30 9.52
C MET A 47 -8.80 6.42 10.09
N ARG A 48 -9.76 6.06 10.96
CA ARG A 48 -10.62 7.05 11.63
C ARG A 48 -9.83 7.97 12.55
N SER A 49 -8.96 7.41 13.40
CA SER A 49 -8.20 8.19 14.38
C SER A 49 -7.25 9.19 13.72
N GLU A 50 -6.71 8.83 12.54
CA GLU A 50 -5.85 9.71 11.73
C GLU A 50 -6.66 10.68 10.86
N GLY A 51 -7.99 10.60 10.86
CA GLY A 51 -8.87 11.51 10.13
C GLY A 51 -8.93 11.29 8.63
N PHE A 52 -8.73 10.06 8.16
CA PHE A 52 -9.00 9.73 6.77
C PHE A 52 -10.51 9.74 6.51
N ALA A 53 -10.92 10.29 5.37
CA ALA A 53 -12.33 10.32 4.97
C ALA A 53 -12.83 8.91 4.66
N ALA A 54 -14.14 8.69 4.79
CA ALA A 54 -14.78 7.48 4.27
C ALA A 54 -14.48 7.33 2.78
N GLY A 55 -14.31 6.09 2.33
CA GLY A 55 -13.90 5.77 0.97
C GLY A 55 -12.39 5.92 0.70
N SER A 56 -11.59 6.42 1.65
CA SER A 56 -10.12 6.40 1.52
C SER A 56 -9.59 4.98 1.46
N PHE A 57 -8.51 4.79 0.69
CA PHE A 57 -7.84 3.50 0.58
C PHE A 57 -6.82 3.30 1.71
N VAL A 58 -6.76 2.07 2.24
CA VAL A 58 -5.70 1.57 3.10
C VAL A 58 -5.19 0.26 2.52
N TYR A 59 -3.87 0.10 2.47
CA TYR A 59 -3.22 -1.02 1.84
C TYR A 59 -2.75 -2.02 2.89
N LEU A 60 -3.13 -3.30 2.73
CA LEU A 60 -2.58 -4.39 3.51
C LEU A 60 -1.20 -4.77 2.97
N ASP A 61 -0.23 -4.89 3.86
CA ASP A 61 1.11 -5.36 3.52
C ASP A 61 1.16 -6.89 3.44
N VAL A 62 1.47 -7.43 2.25
CA VAL A 62 1.57 -8.88 1.97
C VAL A 62 2.87 -9.17 1.24
N GLU A 63 3.92 -9.40 2.00
CA GLU A 63 5.27 -9.65 1.44
C GLU A 63 5.56 -11.12 1.11
N ASN A 64 4.61 -12.00 1.35
CA ASN A 64 4.74 -13.42 1.01
C ASN A 64 4.86 -13.62 -0.50
N GLY A 65 5.75 -14.53 -0.90
CA GLY A 65 5.83 -14.99 -2.29
C GLY A 65 4.67 -15.94 -2.66
N PRO A 66 4.42 -16.14 -3.96
CA PRO A 66 3.43 -17.10 -4.43
C PRO A 66 3.87 -18.57 -4.16
N PRO A 67 2.88 -19.50 -4.01
CA PRO A 67 1.45 -19.24 -3.93
C PRO A 67 1.02 -18.77 -2.53
N LEU A 68 -0.09 -18.03 -2.44
CA LEU A 68 -0.71 -17.79 -1.14
C LEU A 68 -1.20 -19.10 -0.55
N THR A 69 -0.86 -19.36 0.71
CA THR A 69 -1.45 -20.48 1.46
C THR A 69 -2.93 -20.21 1.74
N GLN A 70 -3.73 -21.25 1.97
CA GLN A 70 -5.15 -21.06 2.26
C GLN A 70 -5.39 -20.16 3.48
N PRO A 71 -4.67 -20.32 4.62
CA PRO A 71 -4.83 -19.41 5.76
C PRO A 71 -4.54 -17.94 5.42
N LEU A 72 -3.55 -17.68 4.59
CA LEU A 72 -3.22 -16.31 4.17
C LEU A 72 -4.25 -15.76 3.16
N THR A 73 -4.77 -16.61 2.28
CA THR A 73 -5.89 -16.27 1.38
C THR A 73 -7.12 -15.85 2.17
N ASP A 74 -7.49 -16.64 3.17
CA ASP A 74 -8.62 -16.34 4.05
C ASP A 74 -8.39 -15.06 4.86
N TYR A 75 -7.17 -14.84 5.34
CA TYR A 75 -6.77 -13.63 6.05
C TYR A 75 -6.96 -12.39 5.17
N VAL A 76 -6.38 -12.38 3.97
CA VAL A 76 -6.48 -11.25 3.02
C VAL A 76 -7.93 -10.97 2.66
N ALA A 77 -8.70 -12.03 2.35
CA ALA A 77 -10.12 -11.89 2.01
C ALA A 77 -10.93 -11.23 3.13
N ASN A 78 -10.80 -11.73 4.36
CA ASN A 78 -11.56 -11.23 5.50
C ASN A 78 -11.10 -9.83 5.93
N TRP A 79 -9.80 -9.53 5.80
CA TRP A 79 -9.29 -8.18 6.03
C TRP A 79 -9.94 -7.18 5.06
N CYS A 80 -9.93 -7.48 3.77
CA CYS A 80 -10.52 -6.62 2.74
C CYS A 80 -12.03 -6.41 2.97
N ASP A 81 -12.77 -7.49 3.26
CA ASP A 81 -14.20 -7.41 3.52
C ASP A 81 -14.51 -6.57 4.76
N THR A 82 -13.70 -6.69 5.81
CA THR A 82 -13.86 -5.95 7.06
C THR A 82 -13.58 -4.45 6.88
N VAL A 83 -12.51 -4.12 6.16
CA VAL A 83 -12.17 -2.72 5.81
C VAL A 83 -13.30 -2.10 4.98
N SER A 84 -13.82 -2.84 4.00
CA SER A 84 -14.94 -2.37 3.17
C SER A 84 -16.21 -2.14 3.99
N ALA A 85 -16.55 -3.08 4.87
CA ALA A 85 -17.72 -2.96 5.76
C ALA A 85 -17.61 -1.78 6.73
N ALA A 86 -16.38 -1.36 7.05
CA ALA A 86 -16.11 -0.19 7.89
C ALA A 86 -16.17 1.15 7.12
N GLY A 87 -16.44 1.12 5.81
CA GLY A 87 -16.59 2.30 4.95
C GLY A 87 -15.28 2.83 4.36
N TYR A 88 -14.20 2.04 4.37
CA TYR A 88 -12.94 2.31 3.69
C TYR A 88 -12.76 1.41 2.48
N CYS A 89 -11.84 1.76 1.59
CA CYS A 89 -11.53 0.94 0.43
C CYS A 89 -10.24 0.15 0.68
N PRO A 90 -10.27 -1.18 0.50
CA PRO A 90 -9.08 -1.99 0.66
C PRO A 90 -8.14 -1.84 -0.54
N GLY A 91 -6.85 -1.76 -0.27
CA GLY A 91 -5.78 -2.01 -1.20
C GLY A 91 -4.91 -3.15 -0.67
N VAL A 92 -4.07 -3.72 -1.53
CA VAL A 92 -3.08 -4.71 -1.12
C VAL A 92 -1.74 -4.36 -1.75
N TYR A 93 -0.73 -4.19 -0.91
CA TYR A 93 0.67 -4.15 -1.32
C TYR A 93 1.19 -5.57 -1.36
N CYS A 94 1.64 -6.04 -2.53
CA CYS A 94 2.07 -7.42 -2.71
C CYS A 94 3.03 -7.57 -3.90
N SER A 95 3.67 -8.74 -4.01
CA SER A 95 4.44 -9.09 -5.20
C SER A 95 3.57 -8.99 -6.46
N HIS A 96 4.14 -8.45 -7.54
CA HIS A 96 3.49 -8.43 -8.86
C HIS A 96 3.04 -9.84 -9.30
N LEU A 97 3.71 -10.89 -8.84
CA LEU A 97 3.34 -12.29 -9.12
C LEU A 97 2.05 -12.72 -8.40
N LEU A 98 1.70 -12.05 -7.31
CA LEU A 98 0.46 -12.30 -6.55
C LEU A 98 -0.69 -11.38 -6.96
N ALA A 99 -0.41 -10.31 -7.69
CA ALA A 99 -1.36 -9.25 -7.99
C ALA A 99 -2.67 -9.77 -8.62
N LEU A 100 -2.57 -10.66 -9.61
CA LEU A 100 -3.75 -11.27 -10.24
C LEU A 100 -4.53 -12.16 -9.27
N THR A 101 -3.84 -12.93 -8.42
CA THR A 101 -4.48 -13.78 -7.40
C THR A 101 -5.28 -12.93 -6.41
N VAL A 102 -4.69 -11.86 -5.89
CA VAL A 102 -5.36 -10.93 -4.96
C VAL A 102 -6.54 -10.24 -5.65
N HIS A 103 -6.37 -9.75 -6.86
CA HIS A 103 -7.45 -9.11 -7.61
C HIS A 103 -8.60 -10.08 -7.93
N THR A 104 -8.28 -11.34 -8.22
CA THR A 104 -9.32 -12.37 -8.43
C THR A 104 -10.06 -12.67 -7.13
N LEU A 105 -9.35 -12.67 -6.01
CA LEU A 105 -9.94 -12.87 -4.69
C LEU A 105 -10.89 -11.72 -4.29
N ARG A 106 -10.49 -10.48 -4.56
CA ARG A 106 -11.28 -9.26 -4.30
C ARG A 106 -11.03 -8.22 -5.38
N SER A 107 -11.91 -8.19 -6.37
CA SER A 107 -11.79 -7.32 -7.56
C SER A 107 -11.89 -5.82 -7.25
N THR A 108 -12.40 -5.47 -6.09
CA THR A 108 -12.49 -4.08 -5.62
C THR A 108 -11.20 -3.57 -4.98
N CYS A 109 -10.22 -4.46 -4.71
CA CYS A 109 -8.94 -4.06 -4.13
C CYS A 109 -8.08 -3.34 -5.16
N ARG A 110 -7.54 -2.18 -4.78
CA ARG A 110 -6.40 -1.60 -5.48
C ARG A 110 -5.16 -2.44 -5.25
N ILE A 111 -4.36 -2.61 -6.28
CA ILE A 111 -3.09 -3.33 -6.19
C ILE A 111 -1.93 -2.33 -6.21
N TRP A 112 -1.12 -2.35 -5.14
CA TRP A 112 0.20 -1.75 -5.12
C TRP A 112 1.22 -2.87 -5.25
N ALA A 113 1.73 -3.07 -6.45
CA ALA A 113 2.63 -4.18 -6.73
C ALA A 113 4.08 -3.80 -6.41
N PHE A 114 4.85 -4.69 -5.80
CA PHE A 114 6.29 -4.57 -5.83
C PHE A 114 6.89 -5.49 -6.91
N ASN A 115 7.78 -4.92 -7.69
CA ASN A 115 8.70 -5.59 -8.60
C ASN A 115 9.98 -4.75 -8.61
N VAL A 116 10.78 -4.94 -7.57
CA VAL A 116 11.97 -4.15 -7.31
C VAL A 116 13.08 -4.55 -8.25
N GLN A 117 13.63 -3.59 -8.96
CA GLN A 117 14.70 -3.81 -9.94
C GLN A 117 16.10 -3.66 -9.34
N THR A 118 16.21 -2.99 -8.19
CA THR A 118 17.47 -2.80 -7.48
C THR A 118 17.27 -2.97 -5.98
N THR A 119 18.21 -3.67 -5.34
CA THR A 119 18.20 -3.94 -3.89
C THR A 119 19.42 -3.37 -3.17
N GLN A 120 20.33 -2.71 -3.88
CA GLN A 120 21.50 -2.06 -3.32
C GLN A 120 21.28 -0.55 -3.22
N PRO A 121 21.82 0.11 -2.19
CA PRO A 121 21.75 1.56 -2.09
C PRO A 121 22.29 2.22 -3.35
N HIS A 122 21.49 3.08 -3.97
CA HIS A 122 21.88 3.78 -5.20
C HIS A 122 21.28 5.18 -5.26
N PRO A 123 22.01 6.16 -5.82
CA PRO A 123 21.46 7.48 -6.07
C PRO A 123 20.32 7.45 -7.09
N VAL A 124 19.31 8.25 -6.87
CA VAL A 124 18.18 8.39 -7.80
C VAL A 124 18.31 9.71 -8.57
N PRO A 125 18.15 9.69 -9.91
CA PRO A 125 18.18 10.91 -10.71
C PRO A 125 16.98 11.80 -10.41
N LYS A 126 17.15 13.09 -10.69
CA LYS A 126 16.03 14.04 -10.69
C LYS A 126 15.75 14.48 -12.14
N PRO A 127 14.48 14.53 -12.56
CA PRO A 127 13.27 14.15 -11.81
C PRO A 127 13.26 12.66 -11.44
N PHE A 128 12.50 12.31 -10.40
CA PHE A 128 12.33 10.92 -10.02
C PHE A 128 11.66 10.12 -11.15
N PRO A 129 12.04 8.84 -11.34
CA PRO A 129 11.36 8.00 -12.31
C PRO A 129 9.90 7.79 -11.89
N ASP A 130 9.00 8.00 -12.84
CA ASP A 130 7.56 7.83 -12.64
C ASP A 130 6.96 7.03 -13.82
N PRO A 131 7.37 5.76 -13.98
CA PRO A 131 6.83 4.91 -15.03
C PRO A 131 5.38 4.52 -14.73
N ASN A 132 4.63 4.17 -15.77
CA ASN A 132 3.28 3.64 -15.59
C ASN A 132 3.30 2.38 -14.69
N PRO A 133 2.49 2.33 -13.62
CA PRO A 133 2.46 1.18 -12.71
C PRO A 133 2.22 -0.19 -13.37
N SER A 134 1.52 -0.23 -14.50
CA SER A 134 1.34 -1.48 -15.28
C SER A 134 2.66 -2.12 -15.73
N GLY A 135 3.75 -1.35 -15.78
CA GLY A 135 5.09 -1.83 -16.10
C GLY A 135 5.68 -2.78 -15.05
N CYS A 136 5.08 -2.90 -13.87
CA CYS A 136 5.48 -3.86 -12.83
C CYS A 136 5.33 -5.32 -13.24
N GLY A 137 4.58 -5.62 -14.32
CA GLY A 137 4.22 -6.96 -14.76
C GLY A 137 2.77 -7.36 -14.48
N TYR A 138 1.99 -6.49 -13.84
CA TYR A 138 0.55 -6.61 -13.67
C TYR A 138 -0.16 -5.37 -14.20
N ILE A 139 -0.93 -5.53 -15.27
CA ILE A 139 -1.52 -4.40 -16.02
C ILE A 139 -2.52 -3.56 -15.19
N GLY A 140 -3.14 -4.18 -14.18
CA GLY A 140 -4.11 -3.53 -13.28
C GLY A 140 -3.48 -2.89 -12.04
N ALA A 141 -2.15 -2.75 -11.96
CA ALA A 141 -1.51 -2.12 -10.82
C ALA A 141 -1.87 -0.64 -10.73
N TYR A 142 -2.27 -0.21 -9.53
CA TYR A 142 -2.51 1.20 -9.22
C TYR A 142 -1.23 1.92 -8.79
N ALA A 143 -0.34 1.20 -8.12
CA ALA A 143 0.99 1.67 -7.78
C ALA A 143 2.02 0.55 -7.98
N TRP A 144 3.27 0.96 -8.20
CA TRP A 144 4.41 0.06 -8.42
C TRP A 144 5.60 0.53 -7.61
N GLN A 145 6.04 -0.26 -6.62
CA GLN A 145 7.34 -0.08 -6.00
C GLN A 145 8.41 -0.64 -6.93
N LEU A 146 9.16 0.27 -7.54
CA LEU A 146 10.17 -0.03 -8.56
C LEU A 146 11.60 0.01 -8.02
N GLY A 147 11.85 0.70 -6.93
CA GLY A 147 13.16 0.82 -6.33
C GLY A 147 13.12 0.66 -4.81
N GLN A 148 14.13 0.01 -4.27
CA GLN A 148 14.38 -0.15 -2.85
C GLN A 148 15.75 0.41 -2.51
N SER A 149 15.91 0.94 -1.29
CA SER A 149 17.16 1.56 -0.83
C SER A 149 17.64 2.69 -1.76
N CYS A 150 16.74 3.54 -2.18
CA CYS A 150 17.03 4.66 -3.07
C CYS A 150 17.52 5.86 -2.27
N LEU A 151 18.73 6.34 -2.61
CA LEU A 151 19.33 7.48 -1.94
C LEU A 151 18.89 8.79 -2.62
N ILE A 152 18.06 9.57 -1.94
CA ILE A 152 17.64 10.89 -2.42
C ILE A 152 18.36 12.00 -1.67
N ALA A 153 18.84 13.00 -2.41
CA ALA A 153 19.43 14.19 -1.81
C ALA A 153 18.36 15.08 -1.22
N VAL A 154 18.49 15.44 0.05
CA VAL A 154 17.58 16.35 0.74
C VAL A 154 18.29 17.62 1.18
N ALA A 155 17.65 18.78 1.00
CA ALA A 155 18.17 20.05 1.50
C ALA A 155 17.35 20.46 2.75
N PRO A 156 17.97 21.13 3.71
CA PRO A 156 19.34 21.65 3.80
C PRO A 156 20.36 20.69 4.44
N ALA A 157 21.59 20.96 4.22
CA ALA A 157 22.85 20.27 4.35
C ALA A 157 23.21 19.50 5.66
N LYS A 158 22.29 19.15 6.52
CA LYS A 158 22.57 18.29 7.69
C LYS A 158 22.27 16.80 7.46
N LEU A 159 21.45 16.49 6.48
CA LEU A 159 21.22 15.14 5.95
C LEU A 159 21.60 15.19 4.48
N SER A 160 22.71 14.57 4.11
CA SER A 160 23.17 14.55 2.72
C SER A 160 22.29 13.66 1.84
N THR A 161 21.71 12.60 2.41
CA THR A 161 20.85 11.63 1.72
C THR A 161 19.80 11.07 2.67
N LEU A 162 18.65 10.72 2.11
CA LEU A 162 17.60 9.93 2.74
C LEU A 162 17.48 8.62 1.97
N ASP A 163 17.46 7.50 2.69
CA ASP A 163 17.20 6.18 2.14
C ASP A 163 15.68 5.96 2.11
N VAL A 164 15.14 5.68 0.93
CA VAL A 164 13.71 5.50 0.70
C VAL A 164 13.45 4.42 -0.33
N ASP A 165 12.27 3.85 -0.28
CA ASP A 165 11.74 3.06 -1.38
C ASP A 165 10.93 3.97 -2.32
N LEU A 166 11.08 3.77 -3.63
CA LEU A 166 10.41 4.57 -4.65
C LEU A 166 9.27 3.78 -5.28
N SER A 167 8.12 4.44 -5.34
CA SER A 167 6.97 3.94 -6.07
C SER A 167 6.44 4.98 -7.05
N SER A 168 5.94 4.52 -8.21
CA SER A 168 5.06 5.29 -9.07
C SER A 168 3.60 4.95 -8.76
N ALA A 169 2.68 5.86 -9.04
CA ALA A 169 1.26 5.63 -8.84
C ALA A 169 0.41 6.31 -9.92
N VAL A 170 -0.80 5.80 -10.12
CA VAL A 170 -1.76 6.38 -11.09
C VAL A 170 -2.19 7.79 -10.68
N ALA A 171 -2.23 8.08 -9.39
CA ALA A 171 -2.60 9.40 -8.88
C ALA A 171 -1.63 9.89 -7.80
N PRO A 172 -1.49 11.23 -7.63
CA PRO A 172 -0.60 11.83 -6.63
C PRO A 172 -0.99 11.53 -5.17
N ASP A 173 -2.24 11.15 -4.92
CA ASP A 173 -2.73 10.73 -3.61
C ASP A 173 -3.34 9.32 -3.72
N PRO A 174 -2.52 8.26 -3.60
CA PRO A 174 -2.99 6.88 -3.77
C PRO A 174 -3.95 6.41 -2.68
N GLY A 175 -4.03 7.10 -1.57
CA GLY A 175 -4.99 6.83 -0.49
C GLY A 175 -6.31 7.60 -0.63
N ALA A 176 -6.42 8.55 -1.55
CA ALA A 176 -7.64 9.30 -1.73
C ALA A 176 -8.83 8.42 -2.16
N PRO A 177 -10.06 8.77 -1.72
CA PRO A 177 -11.28 8.16 -2.27
C PRO A 177 -11.33 8.29 -3.79
N GLU A 178 -11.96 7.32 -4.47
CA GLU A 178 -12.31 7.51 -5.87
C GLU A 178 -13.21 8.74 -6.03
N PRO A 179 -12.97 9.57 -7.05
CA PRO A 179 -13.91 10.63 -7.36
C PRO A 179 -15.29 10.00 -7.67
N PRO A 180 -16.39 10.66 -7.28
CA PRO A 180 -17.72 10.17 -7.60
C PRO A 180 -17.85 9.98 -9.11
N THR A 181 -18.32 8.79 -9.53
CA THR A 181 -18.60 8.53 -10.94
C THR A 181 -19.76 9.41 -11.37
N VAL A 182 -19.45 10.45 -12.12
CA VAL A 182 -20.49 11.29 -12.75
C VAL A 182 -20.99 10.52 -13.97
N PHE A 183 -22.16 9.90 -13.85
CA PHE A 183 -22.86 9.37 -15.01
C PHE A 183 -23.38 10.56 -15.83
N THR A 184 -22.74 10.83 -16.96
CA THR A 184 -23.22 11.79 -17.99
C THR A 184 -24.13 11.09 -18.97
#